data_569f77b76e992a7dc4de960c831f1ddf
#
_entry.id   569f77b76e992a7dc4de960c831f1ddf
#
_cell.length_a   1.000
_cell.length_b   1.000
_cell.length_c   1.000
_cell.angle_alpha   90.00
_cell.angle_beta   90.00
_cell.angle_gamma   90.00
#
_symmetry.space_group_name_H-M   'P 1'
#
loop_
_entity.id
_entity.type
_entity.pdbx_description
1 polymer ?
#
loop_
_entity_poly.entity_id
_entity_poly.type
_entity_poly.pdbx_seq_one_letter_code
_entity_poly.pdbx_strand_id
1 'polypeptide(L)'
;HLAKKTLIANGCDEETADTLSTLIKNAERDGSLSHGLFRLPAYVSGLKSGKINGKARPVISKLTPSVVKADGKNSLAPMVLKYGIPELVKAAKENGVAVLAITNSHHMAAMWPETEAIAEQGLVAFACTSYKPAVAPAGAIKPLFGTNPISFAWPRKNKPPVVYDMATASMAMGEVQVAKREGHKVPIGTGLTKDGKETTDPGEIADGGVLLPFGGYKGSG
;
A
#
# COMPACT_ATOMS: atom_id res chain seq x y z
N HIS A 1 8.18 -16.59 -9.85
CA HIS A 1 9.40 -16.76 -10.67
C HIS A 1 9.55 -15.67 -11.74
N LEU A 2 8.51 -15.39 -12.56
CA LEU A 2 8.53 -14.33 -13.58
C LEU A 2 8.82 -12.95 -12.96
N ALA A 3 8.08 -12.56 -11.94
CA ALA A 3 8.25 -11.25 -11.28
C ALA A 3 9.70 -11.05 -10.77
N LYS A 4 10.29 -12.07 -10.10
CA LYS A 4 11.68 -12.00 -9.62
C LYS A 4 12.66 -11.76 -10.76
N LYS A 5 12.58 -12.55 -11.84
CA LYS A 5 13.45 -12.38 -13.02
C LYS A 5 13.31 -10.99 -13.63
N THR A 6 12.08 -10.51 -13.78
CA THR A 6 11.81 -9.17 -14.33
C THR A 6 12.43 -8.08 -13.45
N LEU A 7 12.30 -8.17 -12.12
CA LEU A 7 12.85 -7.18 -11.21
C LEU A 7 14.39 -7.16 -11.26
N ILE A 8 15.04 -8.32 -11.26
CA ILE A 8 16.51 -8.42 -11.38
C ILE A 8 16.98 -7.81 -12.72
N ALA A 9 16.34 -8.16 -13.83
CA ALA A 9 16.66 -7.64 -15.16
C ALA A 9 16.49 -6.11 -15.26
N ASN A 10 15.74 -5.48 -14.34
CA ASN A 10 15.50 -4.05 -14.33
C ASN A 10 16.15 -3.32 -13.15
N GLY A 11 17.15 -3.92 -12.48
CA GLY A 11 18.02 -3.23 -11.55
C GLY A 11 17.81 -3.52 -10.07
N CYS A 12 16.92 -4.45 -9.70
CA CYS A 12 16.89 -4.99 -8.34
C CYS A 12 18.05 -5.96 -8.11
N ASP A 13 18.57 -5.98 -6.91
CA ASP A 13 19.37 -7.11 -6.46
C ASP A 13 18.49 -8.31 -6.06
N GLU A 14 19.12 -9.42 -5.78
CA GLU A 14 18.48 -10.69 -5.46
C GLU A 14 17.52 -10.57 -4.28
N GLU A 15 17.94 -9.93 -3.18
CA GLU A 15 17.16 -9.80 -1.96
C GLU A 15 15.92 -8.93 -2.15
N THR A 16 16.07 -7.80 -2.85
CA THR A 16 14.95 -6.91 -3.16
C THR A 16 13.94 -7.61 -4.07
N ALA A 17 14.44 -8.30 -5.10
CA ALA A 17 13.60 -9.04 -6.03
C ALA A 17 12.85 -10.19 -5.36
N ASP A 18 13.48 -10.93 -4.44
CA ASP A 18 12.84 -11.98 -3.66
C ASP A 18 11.73 -11.42 -2.75
N THR A 19 12.05 -10.39 -2.00
CA THR A 19 11.10 -9.76 -1.08
C THR A 19 9.87 -9.27 -1.83
N LEU A 20 10.07 -8.55 -2.94
CA LEU A 20 8.96 -8.00 -3.72
C LEU A 20 8.17 -9.06 -4.48
N SER A 21 8.85 -10.06 -5.06
CA SER A 21 8.16 -11.14 -5.78
C SER A 21 7.34 -12.03 -4.84
N THR A 22 7.76 -12.19 -3.59
CA THR A 22 6.98 -12.89 -2.56
C THR A 22 5.72 -12.12 -2.22
N LEU A 23 5.79 -10.81 -2.07
CA LEU A 23 4.63 -9.95 -1.83
C LEU A 23 3.63 -10.00 -2.99
N ILE A 24 4.13 -9.86 -4.23
CA ILE A 24 3.32 -9.98 -5.46
C ILE A 24 2.61 -11.34 -5.50
N LYS A 25 3.34 -12.43 -5.22
CA LYS A 25 2.77 -13.78 -5.17
C LYS A 25 1.65 -13.89 -4.12
N ASN A 26 1.84 -13.33 -2.93
CA ASN A 26 0.83 -13.36 -1.87
C ASN A 26 -0.41 -12.56 -2.27
N ALA A 27 -0.24 -11.37 -2.88
CA ALA A 27 -1.35 -10.58 -3.40
C ALA A 27 -2.18 -11.34 -4.47
N GLU A 28 -1.52 -12.04 -5.40
CA GLU A 28 -2.19 -12.90 -6.39
C GLU A 28 -2.94 -14.04 -5.74
N ARG A 29 -2.30 -14.75 -4.80
CA ARG A 29 -2.91 -15.87 -4.06
C ARG A 29 -4.17 -15.44 -3.31
N ASP A 30 -4.13 -14.25 -2.71
CA ASP A 30 -5.20 -13.74 -1.86
C ASP A 30 -6.26 -12.93 -2.65
N GLY A 31 -6.17 -12.92 -4.00
CA GLY A 31 -7.15 -12.27 -4.89
C GLY A 31 -7.01 -10.75 -4.99
N SER A 32 -5.97 -10.14 -4.40
CA SER A 32 -5.71 -8.70 -4.50
C SER A 32 -4.96 -8.36 -5.78
N LEU A 33 -5.59 -8.60 -6.93
CA LEU A 33 -4.97 -8.49 -8.26
C LEU A 33 -4.40 -7.09 -8.54
N SER A 34 -5.05 -6.05 -8.02
CA SER A 34 -4.57 -4.66 -8.14
C SER A 34 -3.24 -4.40 -7.43
N HIS A 35 -2.78 -5.29 -6.55
CA HIS A 35 -1.51 -5.23 -5.81
C HIS A 35 -0.57 -6.40 -6.14
N GLY A 36 -0.97 -7.28 -7.06
CA GLY A 36 -0.20 -8.40 -7.58
C GLY A 36 0.64 -8.05 -8.81
N LEU A 37 0.63 -8.91 -9.80
CA LEU A 37 1.36 -8.74 -11.08
C LEU A 37 1.00 -7.46 -11.82
N PHE A 38 -0.21 -6.95 -11.62
CA PHE A 38 -0.64 -5.66 -12.16
C PHE A 38 0.32 -4.52 -11.81
N ARG A 39 1.03 -4.57 -10.67
CA ARG A 39 1.98 -3.55 -10.23
C ARG A 39 3.37 -3.69 -10.86
N LEU A 40 3.70 -4.83 -11.44
CA LEU A 40 5.05 -5.10 -11.97
C LEU A 40 5.53 -4.05 -12.99
N PRO A 41 4.70 -3.58 -13.95
CA PRO A 41 5.10 -2.51 -14.86
C PRO A 41 5.45 -1.19 -14.16
N ALA A 42 4.74 -0.84 -13.08
CA ALA A 42 5.00 0.37 -12.30
C ALA A 42 6.34 0.27 -11.54
N TYR A 43 6.64 -0.88 -10.97
CA TYR A 43 7.94 -1.14 -10.34
C TYR A 43 9.07 -1.01 -11.36
N VAL A 44 8.93 -1.64 -12.53
CA VAL A 44 9.93 -1.57 -13.61
C VAL A 44 10.12 -0.12 -14.08
N SER A 45 9.04 0.63 -14.25
CA SER A 45 9.11 2.06 -14.64
C SER A 45 9.85 2.90 -13.60
N GLY A 46 9.57 2.68 -12.31
CA GLY A 46 10.25 3.36 -11.21
C GLY A 46 11.75 3.05 -11.14
N LEU A 47 12.13 1.80 -11.37
CA LEU A 47 13.53 1.36 -11.44
C LEU A 47 14.26 2.00 -12.62
N LYS A 48 13.67 1.91 -13.82
CA LYS A 48 14.27 2.46 -15.07
C LYS A 48 14.43 3.98 -15.02
N SER A 49 13.50 4.68 -14.37
CA SER A 49 13.57 6.16 -14.23
C SER A 49 14.54 6.62 -13.13
N GLY A 50 15.13 5.71 -12.37
CA GLY A 50 16.01 6.03 -11.25
C GLY A 50 15.29 6.58 -10.00
N LYS A 51 13.96 6.66 -10.02
CA LYS A 51 13.16 7.05 -8.84
C LYS A 51 13.24 6.02 -7.74
N ILE A 52 13.29 4.75 -8.10
CA ILE A 52 13.43 3.63 -7.17
C ILE A 52 14.86 3.10 -7.24
N ASN A 53 15.48 2.98 -6.08
CA ASN A 53 16.77 2.31 -5.95
C ASN A 53 16.54 0.84 -5.54
N GLY A 54 16.62 -0.07 -6.51
CA GLY A 54 16.39 -1.50 -6.32
C GLY A 54 17.48 -2.25 -5.54
N LYS A 55 18.55 -1.55 -5.13
CA LYS A 55 19.69 -2.13 -4.39
C LYS A 55 19.92 -1.44 -3.04
N ALA A 56 19.15 -0.37 -2.75
CA ALA A 56 19.32 0.35 -1.49
C ALA A 56 18.94 -0.51 -0.28
N ARG A 57 19.65 -0.30 0.79
CA ARG A 57 19.31 -0.82 2.12
C ARG A 57 18.83 0.32 3.01
N PRO A 58 17.72 0.13 3.72
CA PRO A 58 17.23 1.15 4.63
C PRO A 58 18.20 1.35 5.79
N VAL A 59 18.24 2.58 6.29
CA VAL A 59 18.97 2.90 7.51
C VAL A 59 17.97 3.00 8.65
N ILE A 60 18.14 2.12 9.65
CA ILE A 60 17.28 2.07 10.83
C ILE A 60 17.95 2.81 11.97
N SER A 61 17.21 3.64 12.67
CA SER A 61 17.68 4.38 13.85
C SER A 61 16.57 4.50 14.89
N LYS A 62 16.92 4.62 16.15
CA LYS A 62 15.98 4.93 17.23
C LYS A 62 16.00 6.43 17.50
N LEU A 63 14.84 7.08 17.41
CA LEU A 63 14.68 8.49 17.80
C LEU A 63 14.36 8.61 19.28
N THR A 64 13.57 7.68 19.82
CA THR A 64 13.26 7.49 21.24
C THR A 64 13.16 5.99 21.53
N PRO A 65 13.01 5.54 22.79
CA PRO A 65 12.79 4.11 23.07
C PRO A 65 11.62 3.49 22.29
N SER A 66 10.54 4.25 22.06
CA SER A 66 9.32 3.79 21.37
C SER A 66 9.20 4.26 19.92
N VAL A 67 10.16 5.04 19.38
CA VAL A 67 10.09 5.55 18.01
C VAL A 67 11.30 5.10 17.21
N VAL A 68 11.04 4.19 16.29
CA VAL A 68 12.01 3.70 15.30
C VAL A 68 11.83 4.48 14.01
N LYS A 69 12.91 5.02 13.45
CA LYS A 69 12.92 5.64 12.12
C LYS A 69 13.60 4.73 11.12
N ALA A 70 13.00 4.56 9.97
CA ALA A 70 13.55 3.84 8.83
C ALA A 70 13.64 4.79 7.62
N ASP A 71 14.86 5.13 7.22
CA ASP A 71 15.12 5.86 5.98
C ASP A 71 15.34 4.83 4.85
N GLY A 72 14.41 4.77 3.92
CA GLY A 72 14.42 3.78 2.83
C GLY A 72 15.45 4.05 1.74
N LYS A 73 16.11 5.21 1.69
CA LYS A 73 17.07 5.55 0.64
C LYS A 73 16.51 5.38 -0.77
N ASN A 74 15.24 5.73 -0.96
CA ASN A 74 14.47 5.54 -2.19
C ASN A 74 14.27 4.07 -2.61
N SER A 75 14.39 3.13 -1.67
CA SER A 75 14.04 1.73 -1.93
C SER A 75 12.51 1.51 -1.91
N LEU A 76 12.13 0.29 -2.16
CA LEU A 76 10.75 -0.18 -2.05
C LEU A 76 10.36 -0.40 -0.59
N ALA A 77 9.16 0.02 -0.19
CA ALA A 77 8.68 -0.09 1.18
C ALA A 77 8.75 -1.52 1.76
N PRO A 78 8.49 -2.60 1.00
CA PRO A 78 8.68 -3.96 1.50
C PRO A 78 10.10 -4.25 2.00
N MET A 79 11.12 -3.63 1.41
CA MET A 79 12.49 -3.75 1.93
C MET A 79 12.66 -2.98 3.23
N VAL A 80 12.07 -1.78 3.32
CA VAL A 80 12.13 -0.96 4.54
C VAL A 80 11.44 -1.67 5.70
N LEU A 81 10.28 -2.28 5.43
CA LEU A 81 9.50 -3.05 6.41
C LEU A 81 10.24 -4.32 6.85
N LYS A 82 10.87 -5.03 5.92
CA LYS A 82 11.69 -6.22 6.24
C LYS A 82 12.76 -5.93 7.31
N TYR A 83 13.39 -4.76 7.24
CA TYR A 83 14.41 -4.34 8.20
C TYR A 83 13.83 -3.59 9.42
N GLY A 84 12.74 -2.86 9.24
CA GLY A 84 12.15 -2.02 10.29
C GLY A 84 11.23 -2.77 11.25
N ILE A 85 10.46 -3.76 10.77
CA ILE A 85 9.51 -4.50 11.62
C ILE A 85 10.19 -5.22 12.78
N PRO A 86 11.34 -5.88 12.64
CA PRO A 86 12.03 -6.51 13.78
C PRO A 86 12.35 -5.50 14.90
N GLU A 87 12.84 -4.31 14.55
CA GLU A 87 13.14 -3.26 15.52
C GLU A 87 11.88 -2.63 16.13
N LEU A 88 10.80 -2.46 15.33
CA LEU A 88 9.50 -2.04 15.81
C LEU A 88 8.93 -3.01 16.85
N VAL A 89 8.92 -4.31 16.54
CA VAL A 89 8.42 -5.36 17.42
C VAL A 89 9.21 -5.42 18.72
N LYS A 90 10.53 -5.32 18.63
CA LYS A 90 11.41 -5.25 19.81
C LYS A 90 11.05 -4.05 20.69
N ALA A 91 10.96 -2.87 20.09
CA ALA A 91 10.63 -1.65 20.82
C ALA A 91 9.21 -1.72 21.44
N ALA A 92 8.24 -2.29 20.74
CA ALA A 92 6.87 -2.46 21.24
C ALA A 92 6.82 -3.43 22.45
N LYS A 93 7.56 -4.53 22.40
CA LYS A 93 7.64 -5.49 23.53
C LYS A 93 8.34 -4.90 24.75
N GLU A 94 9.35 -4.05 24.55
CA GLU A 94 10.09 -3.39 25.63
C GLU A 94 9.29 -2.24 26.28
N ASN A 95 8.50 -1.49 25.50
CA ASN A 95 7.89 -0.23 25.94
C ASN A 95 6.35 -0.25 25.95
N GLY A 96 5.72 -1.37 25.60
CA GLY A 96 4.25 -1.51 25.54
C GLY A 96 3.63 -0.97 24.24
N VAL A 97 4.20 0.07 23.62
CA VAL A 97 3.79 0.66 22.34
C VAL A 97 5.04 1.18 21.60
N ALA A 98 5.05 1.06 20.29
CA ALA A 98 6.10 1.66 19.47
C ALA A 98 5.58 2.08 18.09
N VAL A 99 6.31 2.96 17.42
CA VAL A 99 6.03 3.49 16.08
C VAL A 99 7.23 3.26 15.19
N LEU A 100 6.99 2.82 13.95
CA LEU A 100 7.96 2.79 12.86
C LEU A 100 7.63 3.93 11.88
N ALA A 101 8.44 4.98 11.90
CA ALA A 101 8.33 6.09 10.97
C ALA A 101 9.19 5.83 9.73
N ILE A 102 8.54 5.61 8.59
CA ILE A 102 9.21 5.31 7.31
C ILE A 102 9.30 6.58 6.47
N THR A 103 10.47 6.85 5.92
CA THR A 103 10.73 7.98 5.02
C THR A 103 11.49 7.50 3.78
N ASN A 104 11.47 8.28 2.69
CA ASN A 104 12.22 8.02 1.46
C ASN A 104 12.02 6.58 0.94
N SER A 105 10.76 6.14 0.83
CA SER A 105 10.41 4.83 0.30
C SER A 105 9.24 4.90 -0.68
N HIS A 106 9.11 3.88 -1.52
CA HIS A 106 8.02 3.76 -2.48
C HIS A 106 7.11 2.60 -2.10
N HIS A 107 5.86 2.92 -1.71
CA HIS A 107 4.85 1.93 -1.35
C HIS A 107 3.82 1.81 -2.47
N MET A 108 3.76 0.65 -3.12
CA MET A 108 2.80 0.32 -4.18
C MET A 108 2.14 -1.06 -3.93
N ALA A 109 2.26 -1.57 -2.73
CA ALA A 109 1.77 -2.87 -2.31
C ALA A 109 0.53 -2.73 -1.41
N ALA A 110 -0.13 -3.83 -1.12
CA ALA A 110 -1.11 -3.92 -0.05
C ALA A 110 -0.42 -3.84 1.32
N MET A 111 -1.15 -3.49 2.36
CA MET A 111 -0.61 -3.23 3.70
C MET A 111 -0.87 -4.36 4.69
N TRP A 112 -1.78 -5.32 4.39
CA TRP A 112 -2.05 -6.41 5.33
C TRP A 112 -0.82 -7.27 5.67
N PRO A 113 0.18 -7.51 4.75
CA PRO A 113 1.29 -8.40 5.07
C PRO A 113 2.14 -7.91 6.24
N GLU A 114 2.33 -6.58 6.35
CA GLU A 114 3.09 -6.00 7.45
C GLU A 114 2.34 -6.05 8.79
N THR A 115 1.04 -5.76 8.80
CA THR A 115 0.25 -5.80 10.04
C THR A 115 -0.02 -7.22 10.49
N GLU A 116 -0.27 -8.15 9.57
CA GLU A 116 -0.41 -9.58 9.85
C GLU A 116 0.84 -10.16 10.49
N ALA A 117 2.01 -9.90 9.89
CA ALA A 117 3.30 -10.37 10.41
C ALA A 117 3.62 -9.86 11.83
N ILE A 118 3.14 -8.67 12.20
CA ILE A 118 3.25 -8.13 13.56
C ILE A 118 2.25 -8.82 14.49
N ALA A 119 1.01 -9.03 14.03
CA ALA A 119 -0.02 -9.67 14.83
C ALA A 119 0.27 -11.16 15.11
N GLU A 120 0.92 -11.87 14.20
CA GLU A 120 1.43 -13.23 14.42
C GLU A 120 2.46 -13.31 15.56
N GLN A 121 3.10 -12.19 15.91
CA GLN A 121 4.02 -12.07 17.05
C GLN A 121 3.33 -11.64 18.35
N GLY A 122 1.99 -11.64 18.39
CA GLY A 122 1.18 -11.37 19.57
C GLY A 122 0.96 -9.87 19.86
N LEU A 123 1.20 -9.01 18.90
CA LEU A 123 1.02 -7.56 19.02
C LEU A 123 -0.17 -7.08 18.18
N VAL A 124 -0.88 -6.05 18.66
CA VAL A 124 -1.84 -5.31 17.81
C VAL A 124 -1.05 -4.41 16.87
N ALA A 125 -1.41 -4.38 15.60
CA ALA A 125 -0.75 -3.57 14.61
C ALA A 125 -1.73 -2.63 13.89
N PHE A 126 -1.27 -1.41 13.64
CA PHE A 126 -1.93 -0.43 12.79
C PHE A 126 -0.91 0.15 11.82
N ALA A 127 -1.25 0.22 10.55
CA ALA A 127 -0.44 0.84 9.52
C ALA A 127 -1.28 1.80 8.68
N CYS A 128 -0.68 2.89 8.24
CA CYS A 128 -1.29 3.86 7.34
C CYS A 128 -0.22 4.46 6.41
N THR A 129 -0.66 4.86 5.23
CA THR A 129 0.18 5.61 4.30
C THR A 129 -0.67 6.59 3.50
N SER A 130 -0.02 7.61 2.94
CA SER A 130 -0.69 8.55 2.05
C SER A 130 -0.42 8.22 0.58
N TYR A 131 -1.35 8.60 -0.28
CA TYR A 131 -1.22 8.48 -1.72
C TYR A 131 -1.44 9.85 -2.38
N LYS A 132 -1.04 9.97 -3.64
CA LYS A 132 -1.29 11.19 -4.44
C LYS A 132 -2.79 11.48 -4.53
N PRO A 133 -3.19 12.76 -4.70
CA PRO A 133 -4.59 13.15 -4.81
C PRO A 133 -5.35 12.35 -5.86
N ALA A 134 -6.45 11.72 -5.46
CA ALA A 134 -7.34 10.90 -6.28
C ALA A 134 -8.78 10.90 -5.78
N VAL A 135 -9.01 11.37 -4.54
CA VAL A 135 -10.30 11.34 -3.84
C VAL A 135 -10.78 12.77 -3.60
N ALA A 136 -12.00 13.07 -3.99
CA ALA A 136 -12.63 14.34 -3.67
C ALA A 136 -13.21 14.33 -2.25
N PRO A 137 -13.08 15.41 -1.47
CA PRO A 137 -13.88 15.58 -0.25
C PRO A 137 -15.38 15.49 -0.54
N ALA A 138 -16.18 15.12 0.46
CA ALA A 138 -17.63 15.06 0.29
C ALA A 138 -18.19 16.41 -0.19
N GLY A 139 -18.97 16.38 -1.26
CA GLY A 139 -19.53 17.58 -1.93
C GLY A 139 -18.58 18.31 -2.89
N ALA A 140 -17.33 17.89 -3.01
CA ALA A 140 -16.38 18.41 -3.99
C ALA A 140 -16.29 17.52 -5.23
N ILE A 141 -15.76 18.08 -6.32
CA ILE A 141 -15.57 17.39 -7.60
C ILE A 141 -14.09 17.34 -8.04
N LYS A 142 -13.19 17.86 -7.20
CA LYS A 142 -11.75 17.86 -7.47
C LYS A 142 -11.01 17.00 -6.43
N PRO A 143 -9.97 16.27 -6.84
CA PRO A 143 -9.20 15.45 -5.91
C PRO A 143 -8.40 16.31 -4.95
N LEU A 144 -8.46 16.00 -3.67
CA LEU A 144 -7.65 16.59 -2.59
C LEU A 144 -6.89 15.51 -1.82
N PHE A 145 -7.59 14.44 -1.44
CA PHE A 145 -7.00 13.33 -0.68
C PHE A 145 -6.50 12.23 -1.61
N GLY A 146 -5.56 11.42 -1.13
CA GLY A 146 -5.23 10.13 -1.74
C GLY A 146 -6.24 9.06 -1.35
N THR A 147 -6.06 7.85 -1.84
CA THR A 147 -6.82 6.67 -1.38
C THR A 147 -6.45 6.26 0.04
N ASN A 148 -5.35 6.78 0.57
CA ASN A 148 -4.86 6.77 1.95
C ASN A 148 -5.26 5.48 2.70
N PRO A 149 -4.69 4.31 2.34
CA PRO A 149 -5.09 3.05 2.92
C PRO A 149 -4.69 2.96 4.38
N ILE A 150 -5.48 2.18 5.12
CA ILE A 150 -5.21 1.78 6.49
C ILE A 150 -5.25 0.27 6.59
N SER A 151 -4.37 -0.29 7.41
CA SER A 151 -4.40 -1.70 7.76
C SER A 151 -4.34 -1.85 9.28
N PHE A 152 -5.09 -2.83 9.79
CA PHE A 152 -5.16 -3.14 11.20
C PHE A 152 -5.15 -4.65 11.38
N ALA A 153 -4.38 -5.14 12.35
CA ALA A 153 -4.37 -6.56 12.69
C ALA A 153 -4.43 -6.78 14.20
N TRP A 154 -5.22 -7.80 14.60
CA TRP A 154 -5.43 -8.18 15.99
C TRP A 154 -5.04 -9.65 16.19
N PRO A 155 -4.11 -9.98 17.10
CA PRO A 155 -3.72 -11.34 17.39
C PRO A 155 -4.87 -12.12 18.03
N ARG A 156 -4.96 -13.41 17.71
CA ARG A 156 -5.94 -14.32 18.34
C ARG A 156 -5.24 -15.54 18.91
N LYS A 157 -5.70 -16.00 20.07
CA LYS A 157 -5.18 -17.24 20.68
C LYS A 157 -5.50 -18.44 19.80
N ASN A 158 -4.46 -19.17 19.38
CA ASN A 158 -4.56 -20.43 18.60
C ASN A 158 -5.36 -20.31 17.27
N LYS A 159 -5.41 -19.11 16.68
CA LYS A 159 -6.07 -18.84 15.39
C LYS A 159 -5.28 -17.81 14.61
N PRO A 160 -5.39 -17.78 13.27
CA PRO A 160 -4.85 -16.67 12.49
C PRO A 160 -5.36 -15.31 13.00
N PRO A 161 -4.57 -14.23 12.93
CA PRO A 161 -5.02 -12.90 13.34
C PRO A 161 -6.28 -12.46 12.59
N VAL A 162 -7.03 -11.52 13.18
CA VAL A 162 -7.99 -10.72 12.40
C VAL A 162 -7.18 -9.66 11.68
N VAL A 163 -7.34 -9.56 10.37
CA VAL A 163 -6.64 -8.59 9.53
C VAL A 163 -7.65 -7.78 8.73
N TYR A 164 -7.44 -6.50 8.68
CA TYR A 164 -8.26 -5.54 7.98
C TYR A 164 -7.33 -4.61 7.19
N ASP A 165 -7.57 -4.48 5.89
CA ASP A 165 -6.80 -3.60 4.99
C ASP A 165 -7.74 -3.00 3.96
N MET A 166 -7.83 -1.68 3.92
CA MET A 166 -8.70 -0.98 2.98
C MET A 166 -8.19 0.40 2.61
N ALA A 167 -8.57 0.86 1.43
CA ALA A 167 -8.51 2.28 1.10
C ALA A 167 -9.52 3.07 1.94
N THR A 168 -9.23 4.33 2.26
CA THR A 168 -10.24 5.27 2.80
C THR A 168 -11.08 5.93 1.70
N ALA A 169 -10.89 5.49 0.47
CA ALA A 169 -11.75 5.77 -0.69
C ALA A 169 -12.81 4.67 -0.86
N SER A 170 -13.85 4.96 -1.63
CA SER A 170 -14.91 4.00 -1.99
C SER A 170 -14.37 2.75 -2.71
N MET A 171 -13.25 2.90 -3.43
CA MET A 171 -12.54 1.83 -4.13
C MET A 171 -11.05 2.18 -4.27
N ALA A 172 -10.17 1.20 -4.32
CA ALA A 172 -8.77 1.45 -4.65
C ALA A 172 -8.62 1.89 -6.12
N MET A 173 -7.81 2.91 -6.41
CA MET A 173 -7.59 3.36 -7.79
C MET A 173 -7.03 2.23 -8.69
N GLY A 174 -6.27 1.31 -8.13
CA GLY A 174 -5.80 0.13 -8.86
C GLY A 174 -6.94 -0.79 -9.32
N GLU A 175 -7.98 -0.96 -8.52
CA GLU A 175 -9.17 -1.75 -8.90
C GLU A 175 -9.97 -1.06 -10.00
N VAL A 176 -10.13 0.27 -9.93
CA VAL A 176 -10.73 1.06 -11.02
C VAL A 176 -9.95 0.87 -12.33
N GLN A 177 -8.61 0.88 -12.27
CA GLN A 177 -7.75 0.64 -13.43
C GLN A 177 -7.87 -0.78 -13.99
N VAL A 178 -8.00 -1.78 -13.12
CA VAL A 178 -8.25 -3.18 -13.51
C VAL A 178 -9.62 -3.29 -14.19
N ALA A 179 -10.67 -2.76 -13.56
CA ALA A 179 -12.03 -2.76 -14.12
C ALA A 179 -12.08 -2.08 -15.51
N LYS A 180 -11.40 -0.94 -15.67
CA LYS A 180 -11.25 -0.26 -16.97
C LYS A 180 -10.61 -1.16 -18.02
N ARG A 181 -9.50 -1.83 -17.67
CA ARG A 181 -8.78 -2.71 -18.61
C ARG A 181 -9.60 -3.93 -19.01
N GLU A 182 -10.41 -4.45 -18.08
CA GLU A 182 -11.23 -5.64 -18.29
C GLU A 182 -12.63 -5.32 -18.84
N GLY A 183 -12.96 -4.05 -19.00
CA GLY A 183 -14.25 -3.63 -19.53
C GLY A 183 -15.42 -3.82 -18.55
N HIS A 184 -15.15 -3.89 -17.25
CA HIS A 184 -16.16 -4.04 -16.20
C HIS A 184 -16.62 -2.66 -15.69
N LYS A 185 -17.88 -2.57 -15.30
CA LYS A 185 -18.42 -1.40 -14.59
C LYS A 185 -18.03 -1.48 -13.11
N VAL A 186 -17.93 -0.29 -12.50
CA VAL A 186 -17.78 -0.15 -11.04
C VAL A 186 -19.15 0.19 -10.42
N PRO A 187 -19.34 -0.09 -9.11
CA PRO A 187 -20.58 0.29 -8.41
C PRO A 187 -20.84 1.80 -8.47
N ILE A 188 -22.13 2.18 -8.47
CA ILE A 188 -22.52 3.58 -8.26
C ILE A 188 -21.99 4.08 -6.91
N GLY A 189 -21.57 5.34 -6.82
CA GLY A 189 -20.93 5.89 -5.62
C GLY A 189 -19.42 5.60 -5.54
N THR A 190 -18.82 4.95 -6.56
CA THR A 190 -17.37 4.76 -6.63
C THR A 190 -16.66 6.08 -6.94
N GLY A 191 -17.17 6.87 -7.85
CA GLY A 191 -16.53 8.11 -8.28
C GLY A 191 -17.41 8.99 -9.14
N LEU A 192 -16.82 10.11 -9.52
CA LEU A 192 -17.45 11.12 -10.38
C LEU A 192 -16.64 11.30 -11.67
N THR A 193 -17.33 11.69 -12.72
CA THR A 193 -16.69 12.22 -13.93
C THR A 193 -15.97 13.53 -13.62
N LYS A 194 -15.16 14.03 -14.54
CA LYS A 194 -14.50 15.35 -14.44
C LYS A 194 -15.47 16.52 -14.23
N ASP A 195 -16.72 16.34 -14.68
CA ASP A 195 -17.78 17.36 -14.58
C ASP A 195 -18.65 17.17 -13.31
N GLY A 196 -18.27 16.26 -12.41
CA GLY A 196 -18.92 16.04 -11.12
C GLY A 196 -20.19 15.19 -11.18
N LYS A 197 -20.43 14.45 -12.25
CA LYS A 197 -21.58 13.53 -12.38
C LYS A 197 -21.20 12.15 -11.88
N GLU A 198 -22.12 11.47 -11.20
CA GLU A 198 -21.94 10.07 -10.83
C GLU A 198 -21.78 9.19 -12.07
N THR A 199 -20.89 8.21 -11.99
CA THR A 199 -20.63 7.29 -13.08
C THR A 199 -20.32 5.88 -12.58
N THR A 200 -20.63 4.89 -13.41
CA THR A 200 -20.18 3.50 -13.24
C THR A 200 -19.08 3.12 -14.23
N ASP A 201 -18.66 4.07 -15.09
CA ASP A 201 -17.57 3.85 -16.04
C ASP A 201 -16.22 4.11 -15.35
N PRO A 202 -15.38 3.07 -15.17
CA PRO A 202 -14.07 3.24 -14.55
C PRO A 202 -13.12 4.11 -15.40
N GLY A 203 -13.35 4.21 -16.71
CA GLY A 203 -12.58 5.09 -17.61
C GLY A 203 -12.81 6.56 -17.26
N GLU A 204 -14.06 6.98 -17.08
CA GLU A 204 -14.38 8.36 -16.72
C GLU A 204 -13.80 8.76 -15.35
N ILE A 205 -13.73 7.81 -14.40
CA ILE A 205 -13.09 8.06 -13.09
C ILE A 205 -11.57 8.17 -13.26
N ALA A 206 -10.94 7.24 -13.97
CA ALA A 206 -9.48 7.16 -14.09
C ALA A 206 -8.88 8.27 -14.96
N ASP A 207 -9.61 8.77 -15.96
CA ASP A 207 -9.14 9.69 -16.98
C ASP A 207 -9.56 11.17 -16.71
N GLY A 208 -9.46 11.57 -15.46
CA GLY A 208 -9.71 12.97 -15.05
C GLY A 208 -10.91 13.17 -14.14
N GLY A 209 -11.63 12.10 -13.81
CA GLY A 209 -12.60 12.08 -12.74
C GLY A 209 -11.95 11.95 -11.36
N VAL A 210 -12.74 11.62 -10.34
CA VAL A 210 -12.30 11.46 -8.96
C VAL A 210 -13.01 10.29 -8.30
N LEU A 211 -12.35 9.67 -7.34
CA LEU A 211 -12.97 8.73 -6.41
C LEU A 211 -13.76 9.50 -5.34
N LEU A 212 -14.75 8.84 -4.77
CA LEU A 212 -15.46 9.30 -3.59
C LEU A 212 -14.86 8.71 -2.30
N PRO A 213 -15.02 9.37 -1.14
CA PRO A 213 -14.51 8.86 0.12
C PRO A 213 -15.34 7.65 0.59
N PHE A 214 -14.69 6.73 1.29
CA PHE A 214 -15.38 5.65 1.99
C PHE A 214 -16.32 6.23 3.05
N GLY A 215 -17.58 5.75 3.08
CA GLY A 215 -18.58 6.23 4.04
C GLY A 215 -19.17 7.61 3.75
N GLY A 216 -18.95 8.16 2.55
CA GLY A 216 -19.52 9.43 2.11
C GLY A 216 -19.03 10.62 2.95
N TYR A 217 -19.93 11.51 3.36
CA TYR A 217 -19.55 12.70 4.15
C TYR A 217 -18.95 12.40 5.54
N LYS A 218 -19.26 11.24 6.12
CA LYS A 218 -18.67 10.78 7.41
C LYS A 218 -17.29 10.14 7.22
N GLY A 219 -16.96 9.69 6.03
CA GLY A 219 -15.66 9.11 5.71
C GLY A 219 -14.70 10.08 5.04
N SER A 220 -15.08 11.36 4.94
CA SER A 220 -14.26 12.41 4.33
C SER A 220 -13.33 13.01 5.38
N GLY A 221 -12.04 12.68 5.32
CA GLY A 221 -11.03 13.21 6.26
C GLY A 221 -9.79 12.37 6.32
#